data_4317773531e370591b7bd33e368282c0
#
_entry.id   4317773531e370591b7bd33e368282c0
#
_cell.length_a   1.000
_cell.length_b   1.000
_cell.length_c   1.000
_cell.angle_alpha   90.00
_cell.angle_beta   90.00
_cell.angle_gamma   90.00
#
_symmetry.space_group_name_H-M   'P 1'
#
loop_
_entity.id
_entity.type
_entity.pdbx_description
1 polymer ?
#
loop_
_entity_poly.entity_id
_entity_poly.type
_entity_poly.pdbx_seq_one_letter_code
_entity_poly.pdbx_strand_id
1 'polypeptide(L)'
;MKRFLVFISLHLFLFLLVIAYQAQADEEWTIDRFRDLSYARVSGEVTHGDSLNFFISTEDNCNQVYNNFTFYTYEKPGDIKQLLDKHIPIKMNGVELTAKVISVSPFLMGYRVSFSLGKFPIKEYIYFLNEFYEEFQKYEIEIIDGIDFKAAKYFDIRTNNWKLDKLIPSVLEANKLCKTIEHSDS
;
A
#
# COMPACT_ATOMS: atom_id res chain seq x y z
N MET A 1 -22.75 42.13 -24.32
CA MET A 1 -21.76 41.86 -23.26
C MET A 1 -22.26 40.93 -22.16
N LYS A 2 -23.39 41.17 -21.49
CA LYS A 2 -23.89 40.33 -20.37
C LYS A 2 -24.06 38.83 -20.74
N ARG A 3 -24.60 38.50 -21.93
CA ARG A 3 -24.79 37.10 -22.38
C ARG A 3 -23.48 36.35 -22.62
N PHE A 4 -22.43 37.05 -23.04
CA PHE A 4 -21.11 36.47 -23.28
C PHE A 4 -20.38 36.11 -21.97
N LEU A 5 -20.51 36.96 -20.94
CA LEU A 5 -19.95 36.71 -19.60
C LEU A 5 -20.62 35.50 -18.93
N VAL A 6 -21.91 35.31 -19.09
CA VAL A 6 -22.63 34.15 -18.51
C VAL A 6 -22.16 32.84 -19.20
N PHE A 7 -21.91 32.86 -20.50
CA PHE A 7 -21.40 31.68 -21.23
C PHE A 7 -20.00 31.28 -20.78
N ILE A 8 -19.09 32.24 -20.58
CA ILE A 8 -17.72 31.98 -20.08
C ILE A 8 -17.76 31.43 -18.65
N SER A 9 -18.59 32.02 -17.78
CA SER A 9 -18.74 31.56 -16.39
C SER A 9 -19.27 30.13 -16.31
N LEU A 10 -20.25 29.77 -17.16
CA LEU A 10 -20.82 28.43 -17.19
C LEU A 10 -19.79 27.38 -17.67
N HIS A 11 -18.98 27.70 -18.69
CA HIS A 11 -17.94 26.80 -19.18
C HIS A 11 -16.80 26.63 -18.17
N LEU A 12 -16.40 27.71 -17.48
CA LEU A 12 -15.40 27.65 -16.44
C LEU A 12 -15.86 26.78 -15.25
N PHE A 13 -17.13 26.92 -14.87
CA PHE A 13 -17.73 26.10 -13.81
C PHE A 13 -17.81 24.62 -14.18
N LEU A 14 -18.20 24.31 -15.43
CA LEU A 14 -18.21 22.95 -15.94
C LEU A 14 -16.80 22.34 -16.00
N PHE A 15 -15.80 23.13 -16.41
CA PHE A 15 -14.41 22.69 -16.45
C PHE A 15 -13.85 22.41 -15.06
N LEU A 16 -14.17 23.23 -14.07
CA LEU A 16 -13.81 23.03 -12.67
C LEU A 16 -14.49 21.78 -12.08
N LEU A 17 -15.74 21.49 -12.45
CA LEU A 17 -16.43 20.27 -12.04
C LEU A 17 -15.80 19.01 -12.63
N VAL A 18 -15.38 19.05 -13.89
CA VAL A 18 -14.69 17.92 -14.54
C VAL A 18 -13.32 17.67 -13.90
N ILE A 19 -12.57 18.73 -13.56
CA ILE A 19 -11.28 18.59 -12.85
C ILE A 19 -11.49 18.04 -11.44
N ALA A 20 -12.52 18.49 -10.72
CA ALA A 20 -12.84 17.98 -9.38
C ALA A 20 -13.27 16.49 -9.43
N TYR A 21 -13.91 16.05 -10.49
CA TYR A 21 -14.28 14.63 -10.68
C TYR A 21 -13.07 13.74 -10.99
N GLN A 22 -12.05 14.28 -11.64
CA GLN A 22 -10.80 13.54 -11.94
C GLN A 22 -9.82 13.56 -10.76
N ALA A 23 -10.00 14.44 -9.78
CA ALA A 23 -9.16 14.50 -8.58
C ALA A 23 -9.54 13.50 -7.48
N GLN A 24 -10.67 12.80 -7.59
CA GLN A 24 -10.90 11.56 -6.90
C GLN A 24 -10.08 10.49 -7.64
N ALA A 25 -8.80 10.36 -7.28
CA ALA A 25 -8.04 9.18 -7.62
C ALA A 25 -8.81 7.99 -7.00
N ASP A 26 -9.53 7.27 -7.84
CA ASP A 26 -10.11 6.00 -7.48
C ASP A 26 -8.94 5.17 -6.94
N GLU A 27 -9.01 4.78 -5.69
CA GLU A 27 -8.04 3.85 -5.09
C GLU A 27 -8.26 2.50 -5.75
N GLU A 28 -7.78 2.41 -6.97
CA GLU A 28 -7.94 1.21 -7.77
C GLU A 28 -6.86 0.21 -7.33
N TRP A 29 -7.32 -0.97 -6.94
CA TRP A 29 -6.44 -2.09 -6.71
C TRP A 29 -5.75 -2.45 -8.02
N THR A 30 -4.42 -2.48 -8.01
CA THR A 30 -3.60 -2.97 -9.11
C THR A 30 -3.34 -4.44 -8.89
N ILE A 31 -3.76 -5.28 -9.84
CA ILE A 31 -3.41 -6.71 -9.87
C ILE A 31 -2.51 -6.92 -11.10
N ASP A 32 -1.30 -7.42 -10.87
CA ASP A 32 -0.33 -7.61 -11.93
C ASP A 32 0.68 -8.70 -11.55
N ARG A 33 1.62 -8.98 -12.45
CA ARG A 33 2.68 -9.95 -12.27
C ARG A 33 4.05 -9.37 -12.61
N PHE A 34 5.06 -9.87 -11.94
CA PHE A 34 6.45 -9.59 -12.26
C PHE A 34 7.28 -10.85 -12.06
N ARG A 35 7.77 -11.44 -13.16
CA ARG A 35 8.49 -12.74 -13.18
C ARG A 35 7.62 -13.84 -12.56
N ASP A 36 8.13 -14.48 -11.50
CA ASP A 36 7.54 -15.54 -10.68
C ASP A 36 6.57 -15.04 -9.59
N LEU A 37 6.34 -13.73 -9.53
CA LEU A 37 5.44 -13.10 -8.56
C LEU A 37 4.19 -12.57 -9.23
N SER A 38 3.05 -12.77 -8.59
CA SER A 38 1.85 -11.97 -8.79
C SER A 38 1.58 -11.11 -7.56
N TYR A 39 0.85 -10.03 -7.71
CA TYR A 39 0.54 -9.17 -6.58
C TYR A 39 -0.80 -8.46 -6.73
N ALA A 40 -1.39 -8.15 -5.58
CA ALA A 40 -2.43 -7.15 -5.42
C ALA A 40 -1.86 -5.98 -4.61
N ARG A 41 -2.13 -4.76 -5.06
CA ARG A 41 -1.61 -3.52 -4.46
C ARG A 41 -2.69 -2.45 -4.44
N VAL A 42 -2.70 -1.68 -3.35
CA VAL A 42 -3.48 -0.44 -3.24
C VAL A 42 -2.58 0.70 -2.75
N SER A 43 -2.81 1.91 -3.27
CA SER A 43 -2.10 3.12 -2.85
C SER A 43 -2.65 3.64 -1.53
N GLY A 44 -1.81 4.34 -0.74
CA GLY A 44 -2.23 4.96 0.50
C GLY A 44 -3.02 6.24 0.29
N GLU A 45 -3.94 6.53 1.21
CA GLU A 45 -4.79 7.73 1.15
C GLU A 45 -4.05 9.03 1.55
N VAL A 46 -3.00 8.95 2.36
CA VAL A 46 -2.33 10.12 2.93
C VAL A 46 -1.12 10.54 2.10
N THR A 47 -0.27 9.60 1.70
CA THR A 47 0.96 9.89 0.99
C THR A 47 1.01 9.18 -0.35
N HIS A 48 1.21 9.94 -1.41
CA HIS A 48 1.44 9.38 -2.73
C HIS A 48 2.78 8.63 -2.77
N GLY A 49 2.72 7.35 -3.16
CA GLY A 49 3.89 6.46 -3.20
C GLY A 49 3.91 5.43 -2.08
N ASP A 50 3.13 5.61 -1.02
CA ASP A 50 2.86 4.57 -0.03
C ASP A 50 1.95 3.51 -0.63
N SER A 51 2.12 2.27 -0.20
CA SER A 51 1.29 1.17 -0.72
C SER A 51 1.14 0.04 0.28
N LEU A 52 0.00 -0.64 0.22
CA LEU A 52 -0.24 -1.93 0.84
C LEU A 52 -0.18 -2.99 -0.27
N ASN A 53 0.57 -4.06 -0.04
CA ASN A 53 0.89 -5.04 -1.06
C ASN A 53 0.71 -6.47 -0.53
N PHE A 54 0.21 -7.33 -1.41
CA PHE A 54 0.03 -8.76 -1.19
C PHE A 54 0.71 -9.50 -2.33
N PHE A 55 1.89 -10.06 -2.07
CA PHE A 55 2.67 -10.80 -3.07
C PHE A 55 2.45 -12.30 -2.93
N ILE A 56 2.36 -12.99 -4.05
CA ILE A 56 2.17 -14.43 -4.13
C ILE A 56 3.19 -14.99 -5.11
N SER A 57 3.98 -15.99 -4.72
CA SER A 57 5.06 -16.55 -5.51
C SER A 57 4.75 -17.95 -6.01
N THR A 58 5.20 -18.26 -7.24
CA THR A 58 5.22 -19.62 -7.77
C THR A 58 6.19 -20.53 -7.00
N GLU A 59 7.26 -19.98 -6.40
CA GLU A 59 8.19 -20.74 -5.54
C GLU A 59 7.47 -21.38 -4.34
N ASP A 60 6.36 -20.80 -3.89
CA ASP A 60 5.50 -21.33 -2.84
C ASP A 60 4.27 -22.09 -3.39
N ASN A 61 4.31 -22.51 -4.66
CA ASN A 61 3.18 -23.11 -5.37
C ASN A 61 1.91 -22.27 -5.27
N CYS A 62 2.02 -20.94 -5.24
CA CYS A 62 0.95 -19.99 -5.08
C CYS A 62 0.08 -20.19 -3.81
N ASN A 63 0.63 -20.83 -2.77
CA ASN A 63 -0.10 -21.18 -1.56
C ASN A 63 0.16 -20.23 -0.37
N GLN A 64 1.10 -19.30 -0.54
CA GLN A 64 1.47 -18.33 0.49
C GLN A 64 1.25 -16.90 -0.03
N VAL A 65 0.89 -16.00 0.88
CA VAL A 65 0.82 -14.57 0.61
C VAL A 65 1.77 -13.81 1.54
N TYR A 66 2.56 -12.92 0.97
CA TYR A 66 3.43 -12.00 1.70
C TYR A 66 2.72 -10.66 1.82
N ASN A 67 2.35 -10.27 3.03
CA ASN A 67 1.75 -8.97 3.28
C ASN A 67 2.84 -7.96 3.64
N ASN A 68 2.94 -6.92 2.82
CA ASN A 68 3.92 -5.86 2.95
C ASN A 68 3.24 -4.49 2.82
N PHE A 69 3.77 -3.51 3.53
CA PHE A 69 3.41 -2.11 3.29
C PHE A 69 4.65 -1.27 3.05
N THR A 70 4.47 -0.11 2.44
CA THR A 70 5.56 0.77 2.06
C THR A 70 5.23 2.19 2.48
N PHE A 71 6.18 2.86 3.11
CA PHE A 71 6.15 4.28 3.39
C PHE A 71 7.22 5.00 2.55
N TYR A 72 6.82 6.10 1.96
CA TYR A 72 7.71 7.07 1.35
C TYR A 72 8.08 8.14 2.37
N THR A 73 9.32 8.62 2.33
CA THR A 73 9.77 9.72 3.20
C THR A 73 10.73 10.64 2.48
N TYR A 74 10.63 11.94 2.74
CA TYR A 74 11.61 12.93 2.32
C TYR A 74 12.80 13.04 3.28
N GLU A 75 12.69 12.45 4.50
CA GLU A 75 13.78 12.43 5.46
C GLU A 75 14.96 11.62 4.93
N LYS A 76 16.18 12.16 5.12
CA LYS A 76 17.43 11.58 4.59
C LYS A 76 18.50 11.50 5.67
N PRO A 77 18.23 10.94 6.84
CA PRO A 77 19.27 10.74 7.84
C PRO A 77 20.35 9.81 7.27
N GLY A 78 21.62 10.09 7.57
CA GLY A 78 22.75 9.34 7.01
C GLY A 78 22.73 7.83 7.34
N ASP A 79 21.97 7.44 8.32
CA ASP A 79 21.81 6.07 8.80
C ASP A 79 20.49 5.41 8.35
N ILE A 80 19.68 6.02 7.48
CA ILE A 80 18.39 5.45 7.06
C ILE A 80 18.52 4.02 6.51
N LYS A 81 19.61 3.71 5.80
CA LYS A 81 19.85 2.36 5.28
C LYS A 81 20.09 1.31 6.36
N GLN A 82 20.47 1.73 7.57
CA GLN A 82 20.63 0.83 8.72
C GLN A 82 19.30 0.36 9.29
N LEU A 83 18.17 0.89 8.80
CA LEU A 83 16.85 0.34 9.11
C LEU A 83 16.62 -1.04 8.49
N LEU A 84 17.33 -1.39 7.42
CA LEU A 84 17.19 -2.70 6.78
C LEU A 84 17.38 -3.82 7.80
N ASP A 85 16.49 -4.82 7.74
CA ASP A 85 16.39 -5.96 8.68
C ASP A 85 16.01 -5.61 10.14
N LYS A 86 15.80 -4.35 10.47
CA LYS A 86 15.31 -3.95 11.80
C LYS A 86 13.81 -4.23 11.94
N HIS A 87 13.41 -4.53 13.17
CA HIS A 87 12.00 -4.56 13.57
C HIS A 87 11.62 -3.18 14.11
N ILE A 88 10.72 -2.53 13.45
CA ILE A 88 10.26 -1.17 13.77
C ILE A 88 8.91 -1.26 14.47
N PRO A 89 8.72 -0.55 15.59
CA PRO A 89 7.43 -0.52 16.26
C PRO A 89 6.43 0.25 15.42
N ILE A 90 5.25 -0.34 15.26
CA ILE A 90 4.12 0.23 14.55
C ILE A 90 2.85 0.03 15.36
N LYS A 91 1.83 0.80 15.04
CA LYS A 91 0.47 0.58 15.49
C LYS A 91 -0.40 0.29 14.27
N MET A 92 -1.09 -0.84 14.25
CA MET A 92 -2.01 -1.21 13.20
C MET A 92 -3.43 -1.25 13.77
N ASN A 93 -4.31 -0.39 13.27
CA ASN A 93 -5.68 -0.22 13.78
C ASN A 93 -5.74 -0.11 15.32
N GLY A 94 -4.82 0.66 15.90
CA GLY A 94 -4.72 0.85 17.36
C GLY A 94 -3.94 -0.22 18.13
N VAL A 95 -3.60 -1.37 17.51
CA VAL A 95 -2.82 -2.45 18.15
C VAL A 95 -1.33 -2.27 17.89
N GLU A 96 -0.54 -2.25 18.96
CA GLU A 96 0.92 -2.14 18.88
C GLU A 96 1.55 -3.48 18.48
N LEU A 97 2.42 -3.44 17.48
CA LEU A 97 3.18 -4.59 16.98
C LEU A 97 4.50 -4.11 16.35
N THR A 98 5.27 -5.04 15.81
CA THR A 98 6.49 -4.71 15.07
C THR A 98 6.41 -5.19 13.64
N ALA A 99 6.98 -4.42 12.71
CA ALA A 99 7.14 -4.81 11.32
C ALA A 99 8.62 -4.85 10.95
N LYS A 100 9.04 -5.89 10.22
CA LYS A 100 10.42 -6.01 9.74
C LYS A 100 10.64 -5.14 8.52
N VAL A 101 11.66 -4.28 8.53
CA VAL A 101 12.10 -3.54 7.33
C VAL A 101 12.77 -4.51 6.36
N ILE A 102 12.23 -4.64 5.16
CA ILE A 102 12.72 -5.56 4.13
C ILE A 102 13.40 -4.85 2.96
N SER A 103 13.20 -3.54 2.83
CA SER A 103 13.84 -2.74 1.78
C SER A 103 13.95 -1.28 2.19
N VAL A 104 15.07 -0.65 1.85
CA VAL A 104 15.29 0.80 1.94
C VAL A 104 15.94 1.23 0.63
N SER A 105 15.20 1.88 -0.25
CA SER A 105 15.67 2.25 -1.57
C SER A 105 15.46 3.74 -1.86
N PRO A 106 16.40 4.41 -2.55
CA PRO A 106 16.16 5.77 -3.05
C PRO A 106 14.93 5.77 -3.98
N PHE A 107 14.10 6.78 -3.84
CA PHE A 107 12.92 6.95 -4.67
C PHE A 107 12.59 8.44 -4.81
N LEU A 108 12.52 8.96 -6.04
CA LEU A 108 12.34 10.39 -6.32
C LEU A 108 13.33 11.24 -5.50
N MET A 109 12.84 12.15 -4.66
CA MET A 109 13.64 13.02 -3.81
C MET A 109 13.82 12.50 -2.38
N GLY A 110 13.48 11.25 -2.09
CA GLY A 110 13.51 10.66 -0.76
C GLY A 110 13.89 9.19 -0.76
N TYR A 111 13.27 8.47 0.15
CA TYR A 111 13.42 7.02 0.28
C TYR A 111 12.06 6.34 0.31
N ARG A 112 12.02 5.14 -0.25
CA ARG A 112 10.94 4.18 -0.06
C ARG A 112 11.43 3.13 0.92
N VAL A 113 10.70 2.97 2.02
CA VAL A 113 10.97 1.97 3.06
C VAL A 113 9.83 0.96 3.04
N SER A 114 10.14 -0.30 2.79
CA SER A 114 9.16 -1.38 2.75
C SER A 114 9.28 -2.25 3.99
N PHE A 115 8.12 -2.63 4.53
CA PHE A 115 7.97 -3.40 5.75
C PHE A 115 7.20 -4.69 5.46
N SER A 116 7.58 -5.78 6.13
CA SER A 116 6.83 -7.03 6.11
C SER A 116 5.99 -7.17 7.38
N LEU A 117 4.72 -7.52 7.19
CA LEU A 117 3.83 -7.97 8.25
C LEU A 117 3.88 -9.50 8.43
N GLY A 118 4.39 -10.20 7.42
CA GLY A 118 4.57 -11.64 7.48
C GLY A 118 4.26 -12.38 6.18
N LYS A 119 4.39 -13.70 6.28
CA LYS A 119 4.06 -14.68 5.25
C LYS A 119 3.02 -15.64 5.81
N PHE A 120 1.92 -15.85 5.11
CA PHE A 120 0.77 -16.57 5.61
C PHE A 120 0.25 -17.57 4.56
N PRO A 121 -0.27 -18.74 4.99
CA PRO A 121 -1.03 -19.61 4.08
C PRO A 121 -2.26 -18.87 3.56
N ILE A 122 -2.46 -18.87 2.24
CA ILE A 122 -3.43 -17.97 1.61
C ILE A 122 -4.88 -18.24 2.04
N LYS A 123 -5.26 -19.50 2.28
CA LYS A 123 -6.62 -19.84 2.67
C LYS A 123 -6.99 -19.28 4.05
N GLU A 124 -6.11 -19.49 5.02
CA GLU A 124 -6.28 -19.02 6.39
C GLU A 124 -6.21 -17.49 6.44
N TYR A 125 -5.34 -16.91 5.62
CA TYR A 125 -5.18 -15.48 5.56
C TYR A 125 -6.38 -14.77 4.93
N ILE A 126 -7.01 -15.32 3.90
CA ILE A 126 -8.26 -14.79 3.33
C ILE A 126 -9.38 -14.80 4.38
N TYR A 127 -9.47 -15.87 5.19
CA TYR A 127 -10.44 -15.90 6.28
C TYR A 127 -10.18 -14.79 7.30
N PHE A 128 -8.93 -14.64 7.75
CA PHE A 128 -8.54 -13.55 8.64
C PHE A 128 -8.83 -12.17 8.04
N LEU A 129 -8.52 -11.95 6.76
CA LEU A 129 -8.77 -10.67 6.09
C LEU A 129 -10.27 -10.34 6.01
N ASN A 130 -11.11 -11.35 5.85
CA ASN A 130 -12.56 -11.15 5.85
C ASN A 130 -13.07 -10.67 7.22
N GLU A 131 -12.66 -11.33 8.29
CA GLU A 131 -13.01 -10.91 9.66
C GLU A 131 -12.45 -9.51 9.97
N PHE A 132 -11.21 -9.26 9.58
CA PHE A 132 -10.58 -7.95 9.75
C PHE A 132 -11.33 -6.84 9.00
N TYR A 133 -11.76 -7.10 7.75
CA TYR A 133 -12.54 -6.13 6.98
C TYR A 133 -13.91 -5.84 7.59
N GLU A 134 -14.60 -6.84 8.11
CA GLU A 134 -15.88 -6.64 8.80
C GLU A 134 -15.75 -5.76 10.04
N GLU A 135 -14.60 -5.82 10.74
CA GLU A 135 -14.35 -5.02 11.94
C GLU A 135 -13.86 -3.60 11.61
N PHE A 136 -12.88 -3.45 10.70
CA PHE A 136 -12.16 -2.19 10.53
C PHE A 136 -12.41 -1.48 9.19
N GLN A 137 -12.77 -2.18 8.12
CA GLN A 137 -12.97 -1.67 6.76
C GLN A 137 -11.75 -0.99 6.13
N LYS A 138 -10.69 -0.73 6.89
CA LYS A 138 -9.41 -0.15 6.44
C LYS A 138 -8.24 -0.67 7.25
N TYR A 139 -7.06 -0.72 6.63
CA TYR A 139 -5.79 -0.74 7.36
C TYR A 139 -5.39 0.70 7.70
N GLU A 140 -5.10 0.93 8.98
CA GLU A 140 -4.45 2.15 9.44
C GLU A 140 -3.15 1.77 10.12
N ILE A 141 -2.03 2.27 9.60
CA ILE A 141 -0.71 1.98 10.14
C ILE A 141 -0.04 3.29 10.53
N GLU A 142 0.45 3.35 11.77
CA GLU A 142 1.27 4.42 12.31
C GLU A 142 2.64 3.85 12.68
N ILE A 143 3.72 4.49 12.22
CA ILE A 143 5.09 4.20 12.69
C ILE A 143 5.29 4.97 13.99
N ILE A 144 5.51 4.26 15.09
CA ILE A 144 5.61 4.84 16.44
C ILE A 144 7.04 4.84 16.96
N ASP A 145 7.30 5.63 17.99
CA ASP A 145 8.59 5.64 18.68
C ASP A 145 8.82 4.34 19.44
N GLY A 146 10.05 3.86 19.45
CA GLY A 146 10.52 2.76 20.28
C GLY A 146 11.62 3.21 21.27
N ILE A 147 12.18 2.26 22.02
CA ILE A 147 13.24 2.56 23.02
C ILE A 147 14.42 3.23 22.33
N ASP A 148 14.95 2.65 21.25
CA ASP A 148 16.12 3.14 20.51
C ASP A 148 15.74 3.62 19.10
N PHE A 149 14.48 3.88 18.83
CA PHE A 149 13.98 4.30 17.54
C PHE A 149 13.08 5.54 17.68
N LYS A 150 13.41 6.57 16.89
CA LYS A 150 12.62 7.79 16.80
C LYS A 150 12.02 7.91 15.40
N ALA A 151 10.72 7.67 15.29
CA ALA A 151 10.01 7.64 14.01
C ALA A 151 10.17 8.95 13.23
N ALA A 152 10.06 10.10 13.88
CA ALA A 152 10.21 11.42 13.27
C ALA A 152 11.62 11.70 12.68
N LYS A 153 12.64 10.92 13.04
CA LYS A 153 13.98 11.02 12.42
C LYS A 153 13.99 10.48 10.99
N TYR A 154 13.14 9.50 10.71
CA TYR A 154 13.16 8.73 9.47
C TYR A 154 11.94 8.96 8.59
N PHE A 155 10.85 9.43 9.17
CA PHE A 155 9.55 9.58 8.47
C PHE A 155 8.93 10.94 8.80
N ASP A 156 8.76 11.77 7.77
CA ASP A 156 8.06 13.05 7.82
C ASP A 156 6.54 12.84 8.00
N ILE A 157 5.99 11.84 7.30
CA ILE A 157 4.62 11.36 7.50
C ILE A 157 4.69 9.94 8.04
N ARG A 158 4.09 9.71 9.21
CA ARG A 158 4.22 8.46 9.96
C ARG A 158 2.96 7.61 9.98
N THR A 159 1.87 8.15 9.46
CA THR A 159 0.57 7.47 9.44
C THR A 159 0.06 7.40 8.03
N ASN A 160 -0.46 6.24 7.64
CA ASN A 160 -1.23 6.09 6.41
C ASN A 160 -2.37 5.10 6.62
N ASN A 161 -3.35 5.15 5.74
CA ASN A 161 -4.45 4.20 5.71
C ASN A 161 -4.77 3.75 4.28
N TRP A 162 -5.36 2.57 4.18
CA TRP A 162 -5.73 1.92 2.92
C TRP A 162 -7.12 1.33 3.05
N LYS A 163 -8.02 1.66 2.11
CA LYS A 163 -9.34 1.05 2.04
C LYS A 163 -9.25 -0.41 1.64
N LEU A 164 -10.12 -1.22 2.18
CA LEU A 164 -10.11 -2.67 2.00
C LEU A 164 -11.32 -3.21 1.21
N ASP A 165 -12.12 -2.33 0.63
CA ASP A 165 -13.38 -2.66 -0.04
C ASP A 165 -13.26 -3.70 -1.16
N LYS A 166 -12.10 -3.76 -1.84
CA LYS A 166 -11.79 -4.76 -2.87
C LYS A 166 -10.66 -5.71 -2.48
N LEU A 167 -10.26 -5.75 -1.20
CA LEU A 167 -9.10 -6.51 -0.73
C LEU A 167 -9.18 -7.99 -1.11
N ILE A 168 -10.22 -8.68 -0.65
CA ILE A 168 -10.36 -10.12 -0.84
C ILE A 168 -10.43 -10.50 -2.31
N PRO A 169 -11.31 -9.91 -3.14
CA PRO A 169 -11.33 -10.23 -4.57
C PRO A 169 -9.98 -9.94 -5.25
N SER A 170 -9.27 -8.87 -4.88
CA SER A 170 -7.97 -8.53 -5.48
C SER A 170 -6.87 -9.55 -5.12
N VAL A 171 -6.82 -10.00 -3.86
CA VAL A 171 -5.86 -11.04 -3.44
C VAL A 171 -6.18 -12.39 -4.10
N LEU A 172 -7.45 -12.75 -4.24
CA LEU A 172 -7.87 -13.97 -4.93
C LEU A 172 -7.55 -13.92 -6.42
N GLU A 173 -7.70 -12.77 -7.07
CA GLU A 173 -7.33 -12.58 -8.47
C GLU A 173 -5.82 -12.67 -8.67
N ALA A 174 -5.01 -12.05 -7.79
CA ALA A 174 -3.56 -12.22 -7.79
C ALA A 174 -3.15 -13.69 -7.60
N ASN A 175 -3.83 -14.44 -6.72
CA ASN A 175 -3.59 -15.88 -6.56
C ASN A 175 -3.91 -16.68 -7.84
N LYS A 176 -5.02 -16.36 -8.49
CA LYS A 176 -5.37 -16.97 -9.77
C LYS A 176 -4.31 -16.66 -10.84
N LEU A 177 -3.85 -15.42 -10.89
CA LEU A 177 -2.79 -14.99 -11.82
C LEU A 177 -1.48 -15.73 -11.57
N CYS A 178 -1.06 -15.93 -10.31
CA CYS A 178 0.11 -16.73 -9.95
C CYS A 178 0.03 -18.15 -10.55
N LYS A 179 -1.10 -18.83 -10.39
CA LYS A 179 -1.31 -20.18 -10.92
C LYS A 179 -1.23 -20.27 -12.45
N THR A 180 -1.53 -19.19 -13.16
CA THR A 180 -1.37 -19.17 -14.62
C THR A 180 0.10 -19.05 -15.04
N ILE A 181 0.97 -18.46 -14.22
CA ILE A 181 2.41 -18.40 -14.46
C ILE A 181 3.02 -19.81 -14.35
N GLU A 182 2.68 -20.54 -13.30
CA GLU A 182 3.16 -21.90 -13.04
C GLU A 182 2.88 -22.87 -14.21
N HIS A 183 1.74 -22.71 -14.89
CA HIS A 183 1.38 -23.54 -16.04
C HIS A 183 2.02 -23.12 -17.37
N SER A 184 2.61 -21.92 -17.47
CA SER A 184 3.25 -21.45 -18.70
C SER A 184 4.71 -21.89 -18.83
N ASP A 185 5.34 -22.31 -17.74
CA ASP A 185 6.74 -22.70 -17.68
C ASP A 185 6.93 -24.23 -17.60
N SER A 186 5.84 -25.01 -17.68
CA SER A 186 5.79 -26.47 -17.72
C SER A 186 5.46 -26.97 -19.14
#